data_778be6942a13049061440d111c792b2f
#
_entry.id   778be6942a13049061440d111c792b2f
#
_cell.length_a   1.000
_cell.length_b   1.000
_cell.length_c   1.000
_cell.angle_alpha   90.00
_cell.angle_beta   90.00
_cell.angle_gamma   90.00
#
_symmetry.space_group_name_H-M   'P 1'
#
loop_
_entity.id
_entity.type
_entity.pdbx_description
1 polymer ?
#
loop_
_entity_poly.entity_id
_entity_poly.type
_entity_poly.pdbx_seq_one_letter_code
_entity_poly.pdbx_strand_id
1 'polypeptide(L)'
;MRSQPCDFGLSDLYELLFPSEENINGYMCMVYHSYLDDSKDRGAKRVIVSAGFCATKEIWEAFRLDWKRKLKEHRLCYFKSSECHSVNGEFTSLRKSGKSYATTEERKRAREIRGEFLSVVRKHPLIRAIGVAIQVEDYSRYAALPEVKDILPVDPYKAALSSVMFETVNHIRSIPGHNVVAFVHDEQEPFDELQKCYLAFKEMNKKTREFVGGFAPMDDKKTPELQAADLIANHTTYLAGRKLDLKDAAVEMRENISLLGVWDEGFLVKLLKSTLRKHGHPLPLEIEGIP
;
A
#
# COMPACT_ATOMS: atom_id res chain seq x y z
N MET A 1 24.83 -2.01 -28.73
CA MET A 1 23.88 -3.08 -28.41
C MET A 1 22.94 -2.52 -27.35
N ARG A 2 21.70 -2.22 -27.69
CA ARG A 2 20.68 -1.85 -26.71
C ARG A 2 20.20 -3.17 -26.07
N SER A 3 20.44 -3.37 -24.79
CA SER A 3 19.84 -4.44 -24.02
C SER A 3 18.31 -4.29 -24.10
N GLN A 4 17.63 -5.30 -24.65
CA GLN A 4 16.19 -5.39 -24.50
C GLN A 4 15.86 -5.41 -22.99
N PRO A 5 14.91 -4.60 -22.53
CA PRO A 5 14.46 -4.70 -21.16
C PRO A 5 13.84 -6.10 -20.97
N CYS A 6 14.35 -6.86 -20.05
CA CYS A 6 13.71 -8.08 -19.59
C CYS A 6 12.32 -7.67 -19.05
N ASP A 7 11.27 -8.05 -19.76
CA ASP A 7 9.89 -7.86 -19.31
C ASP A 7 9.66 -8.91 -18.19
N PHE A 8 10.01 -8.52 -16.96
CA PHE A 8 9.82 -9.37 -15.78
C PHE A 8 8.31 -9.55 -15.58
N GLY A 9 7.82 -10.71 -15.95
CA GLY A 9 6.39 -11.02 -15.90
C GLY A 9 5.93 -11.53 -14.54
N LEU A 10 4.62 -11.63 -14.33
CA LEU A 10 4.04 -12.28 -13.15
C LEU A 10 4.50 -13.74 -13.01
N SER A 11 4.84 -14.40 -14.12
CA SER A 11 5.41 -15.76 -14.13
C SER A 11 6.76 -15.80 -13.45
N ASP A 12 7.64 -14.83 -13.77
CA ASP A 12 8.99 -14.76 -13.19
C ASP A 12 8.92 -14.40 -11.72
N LEU A 13 7.98 -13.55 -11.33
CA LEU A 13 7.70 -13.24 -9.92
C LEU A 13 7.20 -14.49 -9.17
N TYR A 14 6.34 -15.29 -9.80
CA TYR A 14 5.83 -16.51 -9.21
C TYR A 14 6.97 -17.51 -8.93
N GLU A 15 7.86 -17.73 -9.89
CA GLU A 15 9.04 -18.60 -9.72
C GLU A 15 10.00 -18.08 -8.65
N LEU A 16 10.19 -16.75 -8.56
CA LEU A 16 11.02 -16.12 -7.54
C LEU A 16 10.44 -16.28 -6.12
N LEU A 17 9.12 -16.15 -5.98
CA LEU A 17 8.46 -16.19 -4.68
C LEU A 17 8.12 -17.61 -4.21
N PHE A 18 8.00 -18.56 -5.14
CA PHE A 18 7.63 -19.96 -4.90
C PHE A 18 8.52 -20.90 -5.72
N PRO A 19 9.80 -21.05 -5.36
CA PRO A 19 10.79 -21.74 -6.18
C PRO A 19 10.63 -23.27 -6.27
N SER A 20 9.60 -23.87 -5.68
CA SER A 20 9.33 -25.30 -5.80
C SER A 20 7.84 -25.64 -5.75
N GLU A 21 7.33 -26.14 -6.87
CA GLU A 21 5.99 -26.77 -6.95
C GLU A 21 5.88 -28.11 -6.19
N GLU A 22 6.99 -28.68 -5.70
CA GLU A 22 7.06 -30.07 -5.22
C GLU A 22 6.41 -30.34 -3.87
N ASN A 23 5.90 -29.31 -3.15
CA ASN A 23 5.32 -29.50 -1.81
C ASN A 23 3.83 -29.10 -1.67
N ILE A 24 3.12 -28.93 -2.76
CA ILE A 24 1.67 -28.71 -2.71
C ILE A 24 0.98 -30.07 -2.72
N ASN A 25 0.92 -30.73 -1.57
CA ASN A 25 0.19 -31.99 -1.36
C ASN A 25 -1.29 -31.82 -1.73
N GLY A 26 -1.64 -31.91 -3.03
CA GLY A 26 -3.01 -32.10 -3.51
C GLY A 26 -4.05 -31.02 -3.18
N TYR A 27 -3.68 -29.95 -2.48
CA TYR A 27 -4.56 -28.83 -2.15
C TYR A 27 -4.33 -27.69 -3.13
N MET A 28 -5.41 -27.22 -3.75
CA MET A 28 -5.38 -26.02 -4.58
C MET A 28 -5.02 -24.83 -3.68
N CYS A 29 -3.79 -24.35 -3.77
CA CYS A 29 -3.34 -23.15 -3.08
C CYS A 29 -3.56 -21.93 -3.98
N MET A 30 -4.37 -20.98 -3.53
CA MET A 30 -4.54 -19.70 -4.24
C MET A 30 -3.46 -18.73 -3.78
N VAL A 31 -2.67 -18.24 -4.73
CA VAL A 31 -1.65 -17.23 -4.48
C VAL A 31 -2.20 -15.85 -4.81
N TYR A 32 -2.19 -14.99 -3.80
CA TYR A 32 -2.52 -13.58 -3.92
C TYR A 32 -1.23 -12.76 -3.98
N HIS A 33 -1.24 -11.72 -4.80
CA HIS A 33 -0.14 -10.75 -4.86
C HIS A 33 -0.65 -9.41 -4.34
N SER A 34 0.04 -8.89 -3.35
CA SER A 34 -0.24 -7.58 -2.76
C SER A 34 0.87 -6.61 -3.15
N TYR A 35 0.53 -5.64 -3.98
CA TYR A 35 1.43 -4.57 -4.40
C TYR A 35 1.22 -3.39 -3.47
N LEU A 36 2.28 -2.98 -2.79
CA LEU A 36 2.27 -1.96 -1.75
C LEU A 36 3.16 -0.79 -2.15
N ASP A 37 2.73 0.40 -1.81
CA ASP A 37 3.52 1.63 -1.92
C ASP A 37 3.33 2.49 -0.68
N ASP A 38 4.25 3.43 -0.48
CA ASP A 38 4.15 4.43 0.57
C ASP A 38 3.70 5.79 0.02
N SER A 39 3.16 6.60 0.89
CA SER A 39 2.92 8.01 0.64
C SER A 39 3.00 8.79 1.92
N LYS A 40 3.47 10.02 1.81
CA LYS A 40 3.64 10.92 2.95
C LYS A 40 3.31 12.35 2.55
N ASP A 41 2.85 13.13 3.49
CA ASP A 41 2.74 14.57 3.28
C ASP A 41 4.13 15.21 3.23
N ARG A 42 4.19 16.46 2.78
CA ARG A 42 5.46 17.17 2.60
C ARG A 42 6.28 17.18 3.89
N GLY A 43 7.39 16.44 3.89
CA GLY A 43 8.31 16.29 5.00
C GLY A 43 7.91 15.22 6.03
N ALA A 44 6.93 14.38 5.72
CA ALA A 44 6.45 13.29 6.60
C ALA A 44 6.11 13.76 8.02
N LYS A 45 5.49 14.95 8.14
CA LYS A 45 5.25 15.61 9.43
C LYS A 45 3.89 15.32 10.03
N ARG A 46 2.89 15.06 9.20
CA ARG A 46 1.51 14.88 9.64
C ARG A 46 0.99 13.49 9.40
N VAL A 47 1.23 12.94 8.22
CA VAL A 47 0.66 11.67 7.79
C VAL A 47 1.69 10.85 7.04
N ILE A 48 1.80 9.59 7.42
CA ILE A 48 2.51 8.54 6.68
C ILE A 48 1.51 7.44 6.36
N VAL A 49 1.56 6.96 5.13
CA VAL A 49 0.65 5.93 4.61
C VAL A 49 1.45 4.78 4.03
N SER A 50 1.04 3.56 4.31
CA SER A 50 1.31 2.41 3.46
C SER A 50 -0.02 1.90 2.94
N ALA A 51 -0.12 1.69 1.63
CA ALA A 51 -1.34 1.21 1.01
C ALA A 51 -1.05 0.49 -0.29
N GLY A 52 -2.01 -0.29 -0.75
CA GLY A 52 -1.90 -0.98 -2.01
C GLY A 52 -3.11 -1.82 -2.34
N PHE A 53 -2.93 -2.73 -3.25
CA PHE A 53 -3.98 -3.60 -3.74
C PHE A 53 -3.56 -5.06 -3.71
N CYS A 54 -4.52 -5.94 -3.43
CA CYS A 54 -4.34 -7.37 -3.37
C CYS A 54 -5.34 -8.08 -4.30
N ALA A 55 -4.85 -9.03 -5.11
CA ALA A 55 -5.67 -9.87 -5.97
C ALA A 55 -4.91 -11.14 -6.39
N THR A 56 -5.58 -12.08 -7.06
CA THR A 56 -4.92 -13.23 -7.69
C THR A 56 -4.22 -12.83 -8.99
N LYS A 57 -3.35 -13.70 -9.49
CA LYS A 57 -2.59 -13.50 -10.73
C LYS A 57 -3.51 -13.19 -11.92
N GLU A 58 -4.58 -13.94 -12.09
CA GLU A 58 -5.49 -13.84 -13.23
C GLU A 58 -6.20 -12.47 -13.25
N ILE A 59 -6.58 -11.97 -12.06
CA ILE A 59 -7.20 -10.65 -11.92
C ILE A 59 -6.19 -9.56 -12.27
N TRP A 60 -4.94 -9.71 -11.81
CA TRP A 60 -3.86 -8.79 -12.14
C TRP A 60 -3.51 -8.77 -13.63
N GLU A 61 -3.53 -9.91 -14.31
CA GLU A 61 -3.30 -9.98 -15.76
C GLU A 61 -4.36 -9.18 -16.53
N ALA A 62 -5.63 -9.36 -16.20
CA ALA A 62 -6.72 -8.58 -16.81
C ALA A 62 -6.58 -7.07 -16.53
N PHE A 63 -6.28 -6.70 -15.28
CA PHE A 63 -6.03 -5.32 -14.89
C PHE A 63 -4.88 -4.69 -15.67
N ARG A 64 -3.75 -5.40 -15.80
CA ARG A 64 -2.55 -4.93 -16.51
C ARG A 64 -2.86 -4.55 -17.96
N LEU A 65 -3.70 -5.32 -18.64
CA LEU A 65 -4.09 -5.02 -20.03
C LEU A 65 -4.87 -3.70 -20.09
N ASP A 66 -5.83 -3.49 -19.20
CA ASP A 66 -6.63 -2.26 -19.14
C ASP A 66 -5.78 -1.05 -18.75
N TRP A 67 -4.86 -1.23 -17.78
CA TRP A 67 -3.94 -0.16 -17.35
C TRP A 67 -2.99 0.26 -18.48
N LYS A 68 -2.33 -0.70 -19.13
CA LYS A 68 -1.45 -0.44 -20.27
C LYS A 68 -2.19 0.25 -21.43
N ARG A 69 -3.44 -0.15 -21.68
CA ARG A 69 -4.29 0.53 -22.66
C ARG A 69 -4.52 2.00 -22.28
N LYS A 70 -4.82 2.28 -21.01
CA LYS A 70 -5.03 3.64 -20.51
C LYS A 70 -3.76 4.49 -20.60
N LEU A 71 -2.59 3.93 -20.25
CA LEU A 71 -1.30 4.59 -20.46
C LEU A 71 -1.11 5.00 -21.93
N LYS A 72 -1.38 4.08 -22.86
CA LYS A 72 -1.26 4.35 -24.31
C LYS A 72 -2.22 5.45 -24.78
N GLU A 73 -3.47 5.46 -24.31
CA GLU A 73 -4.47 6.50 -24.63
C GLU A 73 -3.96 7.90 -24.26
N HIS A 74 -3.28 8.03 -23.11
CA HIS A 74 -2.71 9.30 -22.66
C HIS A 74 -1.27 9.55 -23.09
N ARG A 75 -0.65 8.62 -23.86
CA ARG A 75 0.76 8.68 -24.30
C ARG A 75 1.73 8.77 -23.12
N LEU A 76 1.43 8.07 -22.03
CA LEU A 76 2.29 7.94 -20.87
C LEU A 76 3.07 6.62 -20.94
N CYS A 77 4.33 6.65 -20.51
CA CYS A 77 5.13 5.43 -20.36
C CYS A 77 4.76 4.71 -19.05
N TYR A 78 4.48 5.48 -18.00
CA TYR A 78 4.03 5.02 -16.68
C TYR A 78 3.14 6.08 -16.03
N PHE A 79 2.44 5.69 -14.97
CA PHE A 79 1.68 6.60 -14.12
C PHE A 79 2.41 6.78 -12.77
N LYS A 80 2.60 8.05 -12.34
CA LYS A 80 3.08 8.38 -10.98
C LYS A 80 2.28 9.54 -10.40
N SER A 81 1.70 9.34 -9.22
CA SER A 81 0.79 10.30 -8.58
C SER A 81 1.45 11.65 -8.29
N SER A 82 2.71 11.65 -7.86
CA SER A 82 3.46 12.88 -7.59
C SER A 82 3.71 13.70 -8.84
N GLU A 83 4.02 13.06 -9.97
CA GLU A 83 4.19 13.71 -11.27
C GLU A 83 2.86 14.24 -11.82
N CYS A 84 1.79 13.46 -11.68
CA CYS A 84 0.44 13.86 -12.03
C CYS A 84 0.00 15.11 -11.24
N HIS A 85 0.23 15.11 -9.93
CA HIS A 85 -0.13 16.24 -9.05
C HIS A 85 0.63 17.52 -9.42
N SER A 86 1.93 17.40 -9.71
CA SER A 86 2.81 18.54 -10.02
C SER A 86 2.76 18.91 -11.49
N VAL A 87 2.15 18.09 -12.35
CA VAL A 87 2.14 18.21 -13.82
C VAL A 87 3.59 18.29 -14.35
N ASN A 88 4.42 17.32 -13.94
CA ASN A 88 5.81 17.18 -14.40
C ASN A 88 6.08 15.73 -14.86
N GLY A 89 7.33 15.35 -15.10
CA GLY A 89 7.69 14.03 -15.58
C GLY A 89 6.88 13.63 -16.81
N GLU A 90 6.19 12.50 -16.77
CA GLU A 90 5.32 12.00 -17.85
C GLU A 90 4.16 12.97 -18.18
N PHE A 91 3.72 13.78 -17.22
CA PHE A 91 2.64 14.75 -17.40
C PHE A 91 3.09 16.11 -17.96
N THR A 92 4.38 16.29 -18.26
CA THR A 92 4.93 17.56 -18.80
C THR A 92 4.26 17.97 -20.12
N SER A 93 3.82 17.01 -20.92
CA SER A 93 3.09 17.26 -22.18
C SER A 93 1.78 18.06 -21.99
N LEU A 94 1.23 18.07 -20.78
CA LEU A 94 0.04 18.88 -20.44
C LEU A 94 0.38 20.36 -20.25
N ARG A 95 1.65 20.72 -20.03
CA ARG A 95 2.08 22.12 -19.86
C ARG A 95 2.10 22.86 -21.18
N LYS A 96 1.09 23.67 -21.41
CA LYS A 96 0.94 24.48 -22.62
C LYS A 96 1.25 25.96 -22.38
N SER A 97 1.29 26.39 -21.13
CA SER A 97 1.39 27.80 -20.74
C SER A 97 2.78 28.41 -20.84
N GLY A 98 3.83 27.59 -21.02
CA GLY A 98 5.24 28.03 -20.96
C GLY A 98 5.70 28.53 -19.58
N LYS A 99 4.85 28.47 -18.55
CA LYS A 99 5.17 28.89 -17.19
C LYS A 99 6.02 27.87 -16.46
N SER A 100 6.79 28.29 -15.47
CA SER A 100 7.59 27.41 -14.61
C SER A 100 6.73 26.52 -13.68
N TYR A 101 5.47 26.87 -13.48
CA TYR A 101 4.49 26.11 -12.67
C TYR A 101 3.24 25.78 -13.47
N ALA A 102 2.56 24.71 -13.11
CA ALA A 102 1.33 24.29 -13.76
C ALA A 102 0.17 25.22 -13.41
N THR A 103 -0.60 25.61 -14.43
CA THR A 103 -1.84 26.39 -14.29
C THR A 103 -2.97 25.57 -13.68
N THR A 104 -4.03 26.23 -13.24
CA THR A 104 -5.24 25.58 -12.71
C THR A 104 -5.87 24.63 -13.73
N GLU A 105 -5.91 25.02 -15.02
CA GLU A 105 -6.48 24.20 -16.08
C GLU A 105 -5.64 22.96 -16.38
N GLU A 106 -4.31 23.08 -16.39
CA GLU A 106 -3.39 21.97 -16.59
C GLU A 106 -3.50 20.96 -15.41
N ARG A 107 -3.61 21.46 -14.16
CA ARG A 107 -3.88 20.61 -12.98
C ARG A 107 -5.26 19.96 -13.02
N LYS A 108 -6.27 20.64 -13.56
CA LYS A 108 -7.61 20.06 -13.75
C LYS A 108 -7.53 18.88 -14.71
N ARG A 109 -6.84 19.08 -15.85
CA ARG A 109 -6.66 18.00 -16.83
C ARG A 109 -5.89 16.80 -16.24
N ALA A 110 -4.83 17.04 -15.48
CA ALA A 110 -4.12 15.96 -14.79
C ALA A 110 -5.02 15.19 -13.80
N ARG A 111 -5.89 15.89 -13.07
CA ARG A 111 -6.89 15.23 -12.18
C ARG A 111 -7.93 14.41 -12.93
N GLU A 112 -8.36 14.86 -14.10
CA GLU A 112 -9.26 14.09 -14.97
C GLU A 112 -8.59 12.77 -15.40
N ILE A 113 -7.33 12.83 -15.87
CA ILE A 113 -6.55 11.64 -16.22
C ILE A 113 -6.41 10.71 -15.01
N ARG A 114 -6.09 11.25 -13.82
CA ARG A 114 -6.05 10.45 -12.58
C ARG A 114 -7.38 9.76 -12.31
N GLY A 115 -8.50 10.45 -12.49
CA GLY A 115 -9.85 9.88 -12.36
C GLY A 115 -10.10 8.72 -13.33
N GLU A 116 -9.57 8.81 -14.56
CA GLU A 116 -9.66 7.73 -15.54
C GLU A 116 -8.86 6.49 -15.11
N PHE A 117 -7.67 6.66 -14.52
CA PHE A 117 -6.90 5.54 -13.94
C PHE A 117 -7.62 4.91 -12.73
N LEU A 118 -8.23 5.71 -11.85
CA LEU A 118 -9.11 5.18 -10.79
C LEU A 118 -10.28 4.37 -11.38
N SER A 119 -10.82 4.79 -12.53
CA SER A 119 -11.88 4.03 -13.20
C SER A 119 -11.43 2.67 -13.72
N VAL A 120 -10.14 2.51 -14.07
CA VAL A 120 -9.58 1.20 -14.41
C VAL A 120 -9.62 0.28 -13.19
N VAL A 121 -9.20 0.75 -12.01
CA VAL A 121 -9.28 -0.05 -10.77
C VAL A 121 -10.72 -0.47 -10.50
N ARG A 122 -11.69 0.44 -10.61
CA ARG A 122 -13.13 0.16 -10.36
C ARG A 122 -13.74 -0.88 -11.28
N LYS A 123 -13.19 -1.07 -12.49
CA LYS A 123 -13.63 -2.12 -13.40
C LYS A 123 -13.24 -3.53 -12.94
N HIS A 124 -12.33 -3.64 -11.98
CA HIS A 124 -11.82 -4.89 -11.44
C HIS A 124 -12.22 -5.03 -9.96
N PRO A 125 -13.51 -5.29 -9.63
CA PRO A 125 -14.01 -5.25 -8.25
C PRO A 125 -13.41 -6.32 -7.33
N LEU A 126 -12.72 -7.32 -7.88
CA LEU A 126 -12.01 -8.34 -7.12
C LEU A 126 -10.59 -7.90 -6.69
N ILE A 127 -10.08 -6.77 -7.19
CA ILE A 127 -8.88 -6.13 -6.66
C ILE A 127 -9.26 -5.41 -5.37
N ARG A 128 -8.62 -5.76 -4.25
CA ARG A 128 -8.94 -5.23 -2.93
C ARG A 128 -7.91 -4.23 -2.45
N ALA A 129 -8.37 -3.02 -2.16
CA ALA A 129 -7.55 -1.96 -1.57
C ALA A 129 -7.41 -2.19 -0.06
N ILE A 130 -6.18 -2.15 0.42
CA ILE A 130 -5.83 -2.22 1.83
C ILE A 130 -4.82 -1.11 2.11
N GLY A 131 -5.04 -0.33 3.16
CA GLY A 131 -4.14 0.76 3.51
C GLY A 131 -4.30 1.24 4.94
N VAL A 132 -3.21 1.74 5.49
CA VAL A 132 -3.15 2.34 6.82
C VAL A 132 -2.47 3.70 6.71
N ALA A 133 -3.12 4.71 7.26
CA ALA A 133 -2.58 6.05 7.46
C ALA A 133 -2.28 6.27 8.94
N ILE A 134 -1.09 6.76 9.26
CA ILE A 134 -0.66 7.06 10.63
C ILE A 134 -0.56 8.57 10.79
N GLN A 135 -1.25 9.12 11.79
CA GLN A 135 -1.05 10.49 12.25
C GLN A 135 0.27 10.56 13.03
N VAL A 136 1.28 11.21 12.45
CA VAL A 136 2.68 11.14 12.92
C VAL A 136 2.83 11.74 14.33
N GLU A 137 2.14 12.84 14.61
CA GLU A 137 2.22 13.52 15.91
C GLU A 137 1.70 12.60 17.03
N ASP A 138 0.49 12.06 16.86
CA ASP A 138 -0.13 11.15 17.83
C ASP A 138 0.73 9.90 18.00
N TYR A 139 1.15 9.30 16.89
CA TYR A 139 1.97 8.10 16.92
C TYR A 139 3.28 8.31 17.68
N SER A 140 4.01 9.39 17.35
CA SER A 140 5.32 9.68 17.95
C SER A 140 5.21 9.94 19.46
N ARG A 141 4.13 10.60 19.89
CA ARG A 141 3.86 10.84 21.31
C ARG A 141 3.73 9.51 22.08
N TYR A 142 2.95 8.57 21.57
CA TYR A 142 2.75 7.28 22.24
C TYR A 142 3.92 6.31 22.08
N ALA A 143 4.56 6.27 20.92
CA ALA A 143 5.73 5.42 20.68
C ALA A 143 6.96 5.82 21.54
N ALA A 144 6.99 7.06 22.05
CA ALA A 144 8.02 7.52 22.96
C ALA A 144 7.84 7.03 24.43
N LEU A 145 6.69 6.48 24.80
CA LEU A 145 6.44 6.01 26.15
C LEU A 145 7.26 4.74 26.42
N PRO A 146 7.95 4.66 27.58
CA PRO A 146 8.81 3.53 27.93
C PRO A 146 8.08 2.16 27.87
N GLU A 147 6.82 2.12 28.29
CA GLU A 147 5.98 0.91 28.32
C GLU A 147 5.54 0.46 26.92
N VAL A 148 5.67 1.32 25.93
CA VAL A 148 5.15 1.11 24.56
C VAL A 148 6.27 0.78 23.55
N LYS A 149 7.52 1.11 23.87
CA LYS A 149 8.68 0.98 22.98
C LYS A 149 8.89 -0.42 22.40
N ASP A 150 8.48 -1.47 23.12
CA ASP A 150 8.60 -2.86 22.68
C ASP A 150 7.33 -3.36 21.95
N ILE A 151 6.29 -2.50 21.88
CA ILE A 151 5.00 -2.80 21.25
C ILE A 151 4.88 -2.13 19.90
N LEU A 152 5.26 -0.85 19.81
CA LEU A 152 5.20 -0.07 18.58
C LEU A 152 6.61 0.15 18.02
N PRO A 153 6.85 -0.06 16.71
CA PRO A 153 8.07 0.39 16.06
C PRO A 153 8.27 1.90 16.27
N VAL A 154 9.52 2.33 16.46
CA VAL A 154 9.81 3.77 16.58
C VAL A 154 9.47 4.51 15.28
N ASP A 155 9.68 3.86 14.14
CA ASP A 155 9.39 4.41 12.82
C ASP A 155 7.92 4.18 12.45
N PRO A 156 7.11 5.24 12.29
CA PRO A 156 5.70 5.13 11.92
C PRO A 156 5.49 4.49 10.54
N TYR A 157 6.46 4.60 9.63
CA TYR A 157 6.39 3.91 8.34
C TYR A 157 6.44 2.39 8.50
N LYS A 158 7.36 1.88 9.33
CA LYS A 158 7.43 0.44 9.63
C LYS A 158 6.16 -0.07 10.31
N ALA A 159 5.52 0.75 11.14
CA ALA A 159 4.24 0.43 11.74
C ALA A 159 3.12 0.36 10.68
N ALA A 160 3.05 1.35 9.77
CA ALA A 160 2.07 1.36 8.69
C ALA A 160 2.22 0.14 7.78
N LEU A 161 3.44 -0.16 7.33
CA LEU A 161 3.75 -1.31 6.47
C LEU A 161 3.39 -2.64 7.15
N SER A 162 3.82 -2.84 8.40
CA SER A 162 3.49 -4.06 9.16
C SER A 162 1.98 -4.25 9.31
N SER A 163 1.25 -3.15 9.53
CA SER A 163 -0.20 -3.17 9.69
C SER A 163 -0.91 -3.51 8.39
N VAL A 164 -0.48 -2.93 7.26
CA VAL A 164 -1.04 -3.27 5.94
C VAL A 164 -0.78 -4.74 5.61
N MET A 165 0.43 -5.26 5.89
CA MET A 165 0.72 -6.68 5.70
C MET A 165 -0.19 -7.55 6.59
N PHE A 166 -0.38 -7.18 7.86
CA PHE A 166 -1.24 -7.91 8.80
C PHE A 166 -2.71 -7.94 8.33
N GLU A 167 -3.24 -6.80 7.92
CA GLU A 167 -4.63 -6.69 7.43
C GLU A 167 -4.82 -7.41 6.11
N THR A 168 -3.82 -7.39 5.23
CA THR A 168 -3.84 -8.17 3.98
C THR A 168 -3.92 -9.67 4.30
N VAL A 169 -3.09 -10.15 5.22
CA VAL A 169 -3.12 -11.56 5.65
C VAL A 169 -4.47 -11.92 6.28
N ASN A 170 -5.02 -11.06 7.14
CA ASN A 170 -6.33 -11.29 7.74
C ASN A 170 -7.43 -11.37 6.68
N HIS A 171 -7.40 -10.49 5.67
CA HIS A 171 -8.31 -10.55 4.54
C HIS A 171 -8.20 -11.89 3.80
N ILE A 172 -6.97 -12.32 3.45
CA ILE A 172 -6.74 -13.58 2.74
C ILE A 172 -7.20 -14.79 3.55
N ARG A 173 -6.95 -14.81 4.86
CA ARG A 173 -7.44 -15.86 5.78
C ARG A 173 -8.96 -15.95 5.86
N SER A 174 -9.67 -14.84 5.64
CA SER A 174 -11.15 -14.84 5.63
C SER A 174 -11.75 -15.46 4.38
N ILE A 175 -10.95 -15.67 3.34
CA ILE A 175 -11.37 -16.31 2.08
C ILE A 175 -11.23 -17.82 2.25
N PRO A 176 -12.29 -18.62 1.94
CA PRO A 176 -12.22 -20.07 2.04
C PRO A 176 -11.12 -20.68 1.18
N GLY A 177 -10.42 -21.68 1.70
CA GLY A 177 -9.35 -22.40 1.01
C GLY A 177 -7.96 -22.18 1.60
N HIS A 178 -6.96 -22.82 1.00
CA HIS A 178 -5.55 -22.57 1.33
C HIS A 178 -5.05 -21.41 0.49
N ASN A 179 -4.91 -20.26 1.12
CA ASN A 179 -4.54 -19.02 0.44
C ASN A 179 -3.22 -18.50 1.01
N VAL A 180 -2.34 -18.00 0.14
CA VAL A 180 -1.06 -17.39 0.52
C VAL A 180 -0.96 -16.03 -0.15
N VAL A 181 -0.37 -15.04 0.52
CA VAL A 181 -0.10 -13.73 -0.05
C VAL A 181 1.39 -13.46 -0.15
N ALA A 182 1.83 -13.08 -1.35
CA ALA A 182 3.15 -12.53 -1.60
C ALA A 182 3.05 -11.01 -1.69
N PHE A 183 4.04 -10.32 -1.13
CA PHE A 183 4.10 -8.87 -1.10
C PHE A 183 5.13 -8.34 -2.09
N VAL A 184 4.78 -7.29 -2.78
CA VAL A 184 5.65 -6.58 -3.73
C VAL A 184 5.70 -5.11 -3.34
N HIS A 185 6.89 -4.52 -3.34
CA HIS A 185 7.11 -3.11 -3.02
C HIS A 185 8.00 -2.45 -4.06
N ASP A 186 7.96 -1.10 -4.15
CA ASP A 186 8.84 -0.36 -5.05
C ASP A 186 10.32 -0.57 -4.67
N GLU A 187 11.18 -0.82 -5.66
CA GLU A 187 12.62 -1.03 -5.47
C GLU A 187 13.39 0.25 -5.12
N GLN A 188 12.79 1.44 -5.28
CA GLN A 188 13.44 2.73 -5.00
C GLN A 188 13.58 3.03 -3.50
N GLU A 189 12.82 2.35 -2.66
CA GLU A 189 12.97 2.43 -1.21
C GLU A 189 14.18 1.60 -0.73
N PRO A 190 14.72 1.85 0.47
CA PRO A 190 15.80 1.05 1.02
C PRO A 190 15.32 -0.37 1.32
N PHE A 191 15.32 -1.21 0.28
CA PHE A 191 14.74 -2.55 0.29
C PHE A 191 15.22 -3.41 1.47
N ASP A 192 16.49 -3.31 1.84
CA ASP A 192 17.03 -4.04 3.01
C ASP A 192 16.28 -3.74 4.31
N GLU A 193 15.85 -2.48 4.51
CA GLU A 193 15.08 -2.09 5.69
C GLU A 193 13.65 -2.61 5.62
N LEU A 194 13.04 -2.59 4.43
CA LEU A 194 11.71 -3.16 4.20
C LEU A 194 11.72 -4.68 4.37
N GLN A 195 12.76 -5.34 3.88
CA GLN A 195 12.95 -6.78 4.05
C GLN A 195 13.11 -7.16 5.53
N LYS A 196 13.86 -6.39 6.31
CA LYS A 196 13.94 -6.59 7.77
C LYS A 196 12.58 -6.44 8.43
N CYS A 197 11.80 -5.43 8.04
CA CYS A 197 10.45 -5.22 8.54
C CYS A 197 9.55 -6.42 8.22
N TYR A 198 9.59 -6.92 6.99
CA TYR A 198 8.85 -8.11 6.57
C TYR A 198 9.27 -9.36 7.34
N LEU A 199 10.56 -9.60 7.53
CA LEU A 199 11.05 -10.75 8.30
C LEU A 199 10.60 -10.67 9.76
N ALA A 200 10.71 -9.49 10.39
CA ALA A 200 10.19 -9.27 11.74
C ALA A 200 8.67 -9.52 11.82
N PHE A 201 7.90 -9.02 10.85
CA PHE A 201 6.48 -9.29 10.75
C PHE A 201 6.18 -10.79 10.68
N LYS A 202 6.89 -11.53 9.84
CA LYS A 202 6.72 -12.98 9.66
C LYS A 202 7.05 -13.76 10.93
N GLU A 203 8.07 -13.35 11.69
CA GLU A 203 8.47 -13.98 12.95
C GLU A 203 7.50 -13.71 14.09
N MET A 204 7.02 -12.48 14.23
CA MET A 204 6.08 -12.09 15.31
C MET A 204 4.69 -12.73 15.14
N ASN A 205 4.29 -13.00 13.90
CA ASN A 205 2.94 -13.45 13.59
C ASN A 205 2.87 -14.96 13.32
N LYS A 206 3.31 -15.79 14.26
CA LYS A 206 3.36 -17.26 14.12
C LYS A 206 2.05 -17.89 13.62
N LYS A 207 0.89 -17.38 14.05
CA LYS A 207 -0.45 -17.90 13.67
C LYS A 207 -0.85 -17.56 12.23
N THR A 208 -0.17 -16.61 11.59
CA THR A 208 -0.48 -16.16 10.24
C THR A 208 0.65 -16.49 9.26
N ARG A 209 1.77 -17.02 9.76
CA ARG A 209 2.98 -17.29 8.98
C ARG A 209 2.73 -18.18 7.76
N GLU A 210 1.83 -19.15 7.89
CA GLU A 210 1.46 -20.07 6.80
C GLU A 210 0.75 -19.39 5.63
N PHE A 211 0.16 -18.19 5.87
CA PHE A 211 -0.50 -17.39 4.84
C PHE A 211 0.43 -16.36 4.20
N VAL A 212 1.69 -16.28 4.65
CA VAL A 212 2.66 -15.28 4.21
C VAL A 212 3.68 -15.93 3.27
N GLY A 213 3.63 -15.55 2.01
CA GLY A 213 4.58 -15.97 0.96
C GLY A 213 5.88 -15.19 0.99
N GLY A 214 6.32 -14.71 -0.15
CA GLY A 214 7.55 -13.92 -0.31
C GLY A 214 7.34 -12.42 -0.18
N PHE A 215 8.47 -11.69 -0.22
CA PHE A 215 8.52 -10.23 -0.33
C PHE A 215 9.57 -9.87 -1.37
N ALA A 216 9.20 -9.12 -2.41
CA ALA A 216 10.06 -8.81 -3.53
C ALA A 216 10.01 -7.32 -3.93
N PRO A 217 11.14 -6.73 -4.37
CA PRO A 217 11.17 -5.42 -4.97
C PRO A 217 10.79 -5.48 -6.45
N MET A 218 10.12 -4.45 -6.96
CA MET A 218 9.90 -4.26 -8.40
C MET A 218 9.94 -2.78 -8.77
N ASP A 219 10.33 -2.48 -10.00
CA ASP A 219 10.34 -1.13 -10.57
C ASP A 219 8.90 -0.65 -10.83
N ASP A 220 8.46 0.40 -10.14
CA ASP A 220 7.11 0.99 -10.28
C ASP A 220 6.82 1.45 -11.71
N LYS A 221 7.83 1.94 -12.44
CA LYS A 221 7.67 2.42 -13.82
C LYS A 221 7.33 1.30 -14.80
N LYS A 222 7.71 0.07 -14.49
CA LYS A 222 7.45 -1.12 -15.32
C LYS A 222 6.26 -1.94 -14.84
N THR A 223 5.80 -1.72 -13.60
CA THR A 223 4.82 -2.54 -12.91
C THR A 223 3.49 -1.78 -12.74
N PRO A 224 2.50 -1.97 -13.62
CA PRO A 224 1.19 -1.32 -13.53
C PRO A 224 0.51 -1.45 -12.18
N GLU A 225 0.70 -2.56 -11.49
CA GLU A 225 0.14 -2.86 -10.19
C GLU A 225 0.72 -1.97 -9.09
N LEU A 226 2.04 -1.66 -9.15
CA LEU A 226 2.67 -0.69 -8.25
C LEU A 226 2.25 0.74 -8.58
N GLN A 227 2.02 1.07 -9.86
CA GLN A 227 1.46 2.37 -10.22
C GLN A 227 0.05 2.57 -9.64
N ALA A 228 -0.74 1.49 -9.57
CA ALA A 228 -2.03 1.54 -8.90
C ALA A 228 -1.86 1.66 -7.36
N ALA A 229 -0.86 1.00 -6.78
CA ALA A 229 -0.54 1.14 -5.36
C ALA A 229 -0.12 2.58 -5.01
N ASP A 230 0.73 3.24 -5.82
CA ASP A 230 1.04 4.67 -5.69
C ASP A 230 -0.23 5.54 -5.74
N LEU A 231 -1.13 5.23 -6.65
CA LEU A 231 -2.39 5.97 -6.79
C LEU A 231 -3.25 5.92 -5.52
N ILE A 232 -3.41 4.74 -4.89
CA ILE A 232 -4.22 4.61 -3.67
C ILE A 232 -3.49 5.15 -2.45
N ALA A 233 -2.17 4.95 -2.32
CA ALA A 233 -1.38 5.48 -1.21
C ALA A 233 -1.42 7.01 -1.20
N ASN A 234 -1.21 7.64 -2.35
CA ASN A 234 -1.31 9.10 -2.50
C ASN A 234 -2.74 9.61 -2.20
N HIS A 235 -3.77 8.90 -2.65
CA HIS A 235 -5.16 9.27 -2.38
C HIS A 235 -5.47 9.19 -0.87
N THR A 236 -5.03 8.13 -0.21
CA THR A 236 -5.20 7.95 1.24
C THR A 236 -4.48 9.05 2.04
N THR A 237 -3.25 9.42 1.64
CA THR A 237 -2.52 10.55 2.24
C THR A 237 -3.28 11.86 2.13
N TYR A 238 -3.85 12.14 0.96
CA TYR A 238 -4.63 13.37 0.74
C TYR A 238 -5.85 13.46 1.68
N LEU A 239 -6.54 12.35 1.87
CA LEU A 239 -7.75 12.30 2.69
C LEU A 239 -7.43 12.35 4.18
N ALA A 240 -6.48 11.53 4.63
CA ALA A 240 -6.03 11.52 6.03
C ALA A 240 -5.44 12.87 6.45
N GLY A 241 -4.68 13.53 5.56
CA GLY A 241 -4.13 14.86 5.81
C GLY A 241 -5.16 15.97 5.94
N ARG A 242 -6.40 15.76 5.47
CA ARG A 242 -7.54 16.68 5.64
C ARG A 242 -8.42 16.34 6.82
N LYS A 243 -8.10 15.31 7.59
CA LYS A 243 -8.98 14.74 8.63
C LYS A 243 -10.37 14.37 8.09
N LEU A 244 -10.46 14.12 6.78
CA LEU A 244 -11.67 13.61 6.16
C LEU A 244 -11.80 12.14 6.56
N ASP A 245 -13.01 11.71 6.85
CA ASP A 245 -13.29 10.31 7.12
C ASP A 245 -12.84 9.49 5.90
N LEU A 246 -11.98 8.50 6.10
CA LEU A 246 -11.56 7.59 5.02
C LEU A 246 -12.75 6.81 4.45
N LYS A 247 -13.89 6.80 5.16
CA LYS A 247 -15.16 6.32 4.60
C LYS A 247 -15.63 7.17 3.41
N ASP A 248 -15.27 8.46 3.37
CA ASP A 248 -15.58 9.32 2.21
C ASP A 248 -14.66 9.03 1.03
N ALA A 249 -13.42 8.58 1.27
CA ALA A 249 -12.54 8.01 0.24
C ALA A 249 -13.12 6.75 -0.39
N ALA A 250 -13.77 5.98 0.45
CA ALA A 250 -14.47 4.78 0.06
C ALA A 250 -15.59 5.05 -0.95
N VAL A 251 -16.16 6.25 -1.01
CA VAL A 251 -17.24 6.57 -1.96
C VAL A 251 -16.78 6.44 -3.41
N GLU A 252 -15.54 6.81 -3.72
CA GLU A 252 -15.02 6.68 -5.09
C GLU A 252 -14.57 5.26 -5.45
N MET A 253 -14.34 4.38 -4.45
CA MET A 253 -13.78 3.04 -4.65
C MET A 253 -14.49 1.96 -3.81
N ARG A 254 -15.77 2.15 -3.47
CA ARG A 254 -16.54 1.32 -2.51
C ARG A 254 -16.45 -0.19 -2.73
N GLU A 255 -16.46 -0.62 -3.98
CA GLU A 255 -16.45 -2.05 -4.32
C GLU A 255 -15.07 -2.69 -4.16
N ASN A 256 -14.01 -1.90 -4.21
CA ASN A 256 -12.62 -2.36 -4.14
C ASN A 256 -12.04 -2.35 -2.74
N ILE A 257 -12.65 -1.65 -1.78
CA ILE A 257 -12.06 -1.46 -0.45
C ILE A 257 -12.31 -2.66 0.44
N SER A 258 -11.22 -3.25 0.97
CA SER A 258 -11.27 -4.22 2.05
C SER A 258 -11.03 -3.55 3.39
N LEU A 259 -10.01 -2.69 3.47
CA LEU A 259 -9.70 -1.91 4.66
C LEU A 259 -8.92 -0.65 4.29
N LEU A 260 -9.41 0.51 4.70
CA LEU A 260 -8.60 1.72 4.81
C LEU A 260 -8.77 2.26 6.23
N GLY A 261 -7.69 2.25 7.01
CA GLY A 261 -7.68 2.64 8.41
C GLY A 261 -6.83 3.88 8.68
N VAL A 262 -7.21 4.67 9.68
CA VAL A 262 -6.37 5.76 10.23
C VAL A 262 -6.01 5.43 11.66
N TRP A 263 -4.72 5.50 11.96
CA TRP A 263 -4.20 5.46 13.31
C TRP A 263 -4.08 6.90 13.83
N ASP A 264 -5.18 7.38 14.33
CA ASP A 264 -5.29 8.61 15.12
C ASP A 264 -5.15 8.30 16.62
N GLU A 265 -5.23 9.33 17.44
CA GLU A 265 -5.17 9.21 18.90
C GLU A 265 -6.16 8.17 19.45
N GLY A 266 -7.41 8.22 19.01
CA GLY A 266 -8.45 7.31 19.50
C GLY A 266 -8.18 5.85 19.18
N PHE A 267 -7.68 5.57 17.97
CA PHE A 267 -7.27 4.22 17.58
C PHE A 267 -6.05 3.75 18.36
N LEU A 268 -5.01 4.60 18.48
CA LEU A 268 -3.77 4.29 19.20
C LEU A 268 -4.04 3.97 20.66
N VAL A 269 -4.83 4.78 21.36
CA VAL A 269 -5.21 4.53 22.76
C VAL A 269 -5.93 3.20 22.91
N LYS A 270 -6.87 2.88 22.04
CA LYS A 270 -7.59 1.58 22.04
C LYS A 270 -6.64 0.41 21.84
N LEU A 271 -5.76 0.51 20.85
CA LEU A 271 -4.77 -0.51 20.53
C LEU A 271 -3.85 -0.77 21.71
N LEU A 272 -3.30 0.30 22.30
CA LEU A 272 -2.35 0.23 23.41
C LEU A 272 -3.03 -0.29 24.70
N LYS A 273 -4.22 0.20 25.04
CA LYS A 273 -5.00 -0.34 26.18
C LYS A 273 -5.23 -1.85 26.06
N SER A 274 -5.60 -2.30 24.87
CA SER A 274 -5.84 -3.73 24.61
C SER A 274 -4.55 -4.54 24.70
N THR A 275 -3.47 -4.06 24.10
CA THR A 275 -2.20 -4.78 24.00
C THR A 275 -1.50 -4.83 25.37
N LEU A 276 -1.39 -3.70 26.07
CA LEU A 276 -0.76 -3.64 27.40
C LEU A 276 -1.48 -4.54 28.41
N ARG A 277 -2.82 -4.48 28.47
CA ARG A 277 -3.62 -5.36 29.33
C ARG A 277 -3.41 -6.84 29.02
N LYS A 278 -3.36 -7.20 27.74
CA LYS A 278 -3.15 -8.59 27.31
C LYS A 278 -1.80 -9.15 27.76
N HIS A 279 -0.79 -8.29 27.82
CA HIS A 279 0.57 -8.66 28.23
C HIS A 279 0.86 -8.41 29.72
N GLY A 280 -0.14 -7.94 30.50
CA GLY A 280 0.00 -7.68 31.93
C GLY A 280 0.86 -6.45 32.26
N HIS A 281 1.06 -5.55 31.30
CA HIS A 281 1.76 -4.30 31.53
C HIS A 281 0.84 -3.24 32.13
N PRO A 282 1.37 -2.36 33.02
CA PRO A 282 0.61 -1.22 33.53
C PRO A 282 0.26 -0.25 32.40
N LEU A 283 -0.88 0.41 32.53
CA LEU A 283 -1.25 1.48 31.60
C LEU A 283 -0.50 2.75 31.98
N PRO A 284 0.21 3.41 31.03
CA PRO A 284 0.74 4.75 31.24
C PRO A 284 -0.36 5.75 31.63
N LEU A 285 -0.07 6.72 32.49
CA LEU A 285 -1.03 7.76 32.91
C LEU A 285 -1.61 8.52 31.72
N GLU A 286 -0.78 8.76 30.72
CA GLU A 286 -1.16 9.42 29.46
C GLU A 286 -2.24 8.68 28.66
N ILE A 287 -2.40 7.38 28.92
CA ILE A 287 -3.37 6.51 28.23
C ILE A 287 -4.56 6.19 29.15
N GLU A 288 -4.34 6.08 30.45
CA GLU A 288 -5.35 5.60 31.41
C GLU A 288 -6.60 6.49 31.46
N GLY A 289 -6.41 7.81 31.46
CA GLY A 289 -7.49 8.80 31.57
C GLY A 289 -8.26 9.10 30.28
N ILE A 290 -7.82 8.57 29.13
CA ILE A 290 -8.51 8.78 27.85
C ILE A 290 -9.66 7.76 27.72
N PRO A 291 -10.89 8.19 27.40
CA PRO A 291 -12.07 7.32 27.33
C PRO A 291 -12.01 6.22 26.24
#